data_bfb2f58e974d86c262653db55127c55f
#
_entry.id   bfb2f58e974d86c262653db55127c55f
#
_cell.length_a   1.000
_cell.length_b   1.000
_cell.length_c   1.000
_cell.angle_alpha   90.00
_cell.angle_beta   90.00
_cell.angle_gamma   90.00
#
_symmetry.space_group_name_H-M   'P 1'
#
loop_
_entity.id
_entity.type
_entity.pdbx_description
1 polymer ?
#
loop_
_entity_poly.entity_id
_entity_poly.type
_entity_poly.pdbx_seq_one_letter_code
_entity_poly.pdbx_strand_id
1 'polypeptide(L)'
;YKAAVFLIENLPFHYSYEGEPLNNYLKLFELHGKGTMYPDKVLDSIQRACGPFHLDRLEVKSDIHIDPDYLIENIEWAFKVWHEQPWGKNVSFDDFCEFILPYRVGDERLEPWRERIYNKYNPLLDSIRGLPEAEDPKFVSQILMDTLHSGPVYFTGLFSFGPHYGPKVVDWRSGSCVNFTDLQLYVFRALGLPCSEEIMLMRGNGNVPHYWNAAFDKDGNSYRCSILDPTSELNTPDSYWDPKGKVYRRTFSLNREMIQAMGKEAEDRHPSFRYPCFRDVTAIYAGSKNHTLTISPGHFYRSLKNDEPVYLCSATFLDWAPIGWCLYDKQLGAVFKNVEGQVVFRLGTYENGKICPQSDPFLLDRESGEVRFFSSGDKEVEVTLLHKYELYFEPFVRRMVDGVFEGSNDFHFRKKDTLFIIKEFPERLWNVVGVNSDHAYRYVRYYGPKDSYCNIAEAAFYASSADSIPLTGKIIGTPGANGLDGSHEYTNVFDGNPYTSFDFAQPTGGWAGLDLGTPHCIEKIVFTPRNRDNFIRTDDEYELFYYNNGKWVSAGRVRPHSDSLLYKVPEGALLYLKDHTRGKDERIFEYKDGKQRFW
;
A
#
# COMPACT_ATOMS: atom_id res chain seq x y z
N TYR A 1 8.47 30.04 -25.94
CA TYR A 1 7.66 31.04 -25.21
C TYR A 1 6.49 30.38 -24.44
N LYS A 2 5.56 29.66 -25.10
CA LYS A 2 4.38 29.06 -24.44
C LYS A 2 4.75 28.11 -23.28
N ALA A 3 5.80 27.31 -23.43
CA ALA A 3 6.29 26.42 -22.37
C ALA A 3 6.80 27.18 -21.14
N ALA A 4 7.50 28.29 -21.34
CA ALA A 4 7.94 29.17 -20.25
C ALA A 4 6.74 29.82 -19.53
N VAL A 5 5.74 30.29 -20.29
CA VAL A 5 4.51 30.84 -19.71
C VAL A 5 3.79 29.78 -18.86
N PHE A 6 3.65 28.54 -19.37
CA PHE A 6 3.05 27.43 -18.64
C PHE A 6 3.74 27.18 -17.29
N LEU A 7 5.07 27.13 -17.28
CA LEU A 7 5.82 26.93 -16.04
C LEU A 7 5.62 28.13 -15.08
N ILE A 8 5.78 29.36 -15.56
CA ILE A 8 5.71 30.59 -14.75
C ILE A 8 4.33 30.78 -14.10
N GLU A 9 3.25 30.51 -14.84
CA GLU A 9 1.89 30.61 -14.31
C GLU A 9 1.59 29.61 -13.17
N ASN A 10 2.36 28.52 -13.08
CA ASN A 10 2.16 27.50 -12.07
C ASN A 10 3.21 27.51 -10.94
N LEU A 11 4.28 28.31 -11.03
CA LEU A 11 5.28 28.48 -9.95
C LEU A 11 4.68 28.74 -8.55
N PRO A 12 3.63 29.56 -8.40
CA PRO A 12 3.07 29.87 -7.08
C PRO A 12 2.48 28.66 -6.34
N PHE A 13 2.24 27.55 -7.03
CA PHE A 13 1.64 26.34 -6.47
C PHE A 13 2.66 25.25 -6.13
N HIS A 14 3.96 25.56 -6.34
CA HIS A 14 5.06 24.64 -6.10
C HIS A 14 6.04 25.20 -5.06
N TYR A 15 6.70 24.31 -4.32
CA TYR A 15 7.64 24.66 -3.27
C TYR A 15 8.64 23.53 -3.02
N SER A 16 9.72 23.84 -2.30
CA SER A 16 10.67 22.87 -1.77
C SER A 16 10.65 22.89 -0.24
N TYR A 17 10.96 21.76 0.38
CA TYR A 17 11.41 21.72 1.76
C TYR A 17 12.91 21.97 1.86
N GLU A 18 13.31 22.81 2.83
CA GLU A 18 14.68 23.18 3.11
C GLU A 18 14.99 23.00 4.62
N GLY A 19 16.27 23.02 4.97
CA GLY A 19 16.73 22.95 6.35
C GLY A 19 17.66 21.78 6.65
N GLU A 20 18.35 21.84 7.79
CA GLU A 20 19.31 20.82 8.22
C GLU A 20 18.65 19.45 8.49
N PRO A 21 17.45 19.36 9.09
CA PRO A 21 16.80 18.08 9.35
C PRO A 21 16.62 17.22 8.09
N LEU A 22 16.42 17.87 6.93
CA LEU A 22 16.27 17.18 5.64
C LEU A 22 17.53 16.37 5.27
N ASN A 23 18.73 16.85 5.61
CA ASN A 23 19.96 16.15 5.26
C ASN A 23 20.07 14.80 5.97
N ASN A 24 19.71 14.75 7.25
CA ASN A 24 19.73 13.51 8.05
C ASN A 24 18.62 12.54 7.58
N TYR A 25 17.46 13.07 7.24
CA TYR A 25 16.36 12.31 6.65
C TYR A 25 16.79 11.67 5.31
N LEU A 26 17.38 12.43 4.40
CA LEU A 26 17.83 11.93 3.09
C LEU A 26 18.95 10.88 3.25
N LYS A 27 19.82 11.02 4.24
CA LYS A 27 20.89 10.05 4.53
C LYS A 27 20.37 8.66 4.89
N LEU A 28 19.18 8.57 5.50
CA LEU A 28 18.52 7.27 5.77
C LEU A 28 18.38 6.46 4.48
N PHE A 29 17.85 7.08 3.44
CA PHE A 29 17.53 6.41 2.17
C PHE A 29 18.78 6.17 1.33
N GLU A 30 19.76 7.07 1.40
CA GLU A 30 21.09 6.86 0.79
C GLU A 30 21.76 5.60 1.35
N LEU A 31 21.75 5.44 2.68
CA LEU A 31 22.39 4.29 3.35
C LEU A 31 21.59 3.00 3.17
N HIS A 32 20.26 3.07 3.24
CA HIS A 32 19.40 1.93 2.99
C HIS A 32 19.53 1.43 1.54
N GLY A 33 19.68 2.33 0.57
CA GLY A 33 19.92 2.02 -0.84
C GLY A 33 21.24 1.30 -1.13
N LYS A 34 22.14 1.18 -0.15
CA LYS A 34 23.34 0.33 -0.26
C LYS A 34 23.05 -1.15 -0.04
N GLY A 35 21.83 -1.49 0.45
CA GLY A 35 21.36 -2.87 0.58
C GLY A 35 22.08 -3.70 1.65
N THR A 36 22.79 -3.05 2.58
CA THR A 36 23.61 -3.75 3.58
C THR A 36 22.93 -3.89 4.95
N MET A 37 21.90 -3.11 5.22
CA MET A 37 21.21 -3.05 6.51
C MET A 37 19.71 -2.84 6.33
N TYR A 38 18.93 -3.38 7.26
CA TYR A 38 17.49 -3.06 7.36
C TYR A 38 17.28 -1.58 7.68
N PRO A 39 16.17 -0.98 7.17
CA PRO A 39 15.94 0.47 7.30
C PRO A 39 15.81 0.92 8.76
N ASP A 40 15.23 0.12 9.65
CA ASP A 40 15.13 0.43 11.08
C ASP A 40 16.53 0.53 11.74
N LYS A 41 17.45 -0.37 11.42
CA LYS A 41 18.83 -0.34 11.93
C LYS A 41 19.61 0.86 11.40
N VAL A 42 19.36 1.23 10.13
CA VAL A 42 19.95 2.46 9.55
C VAL A 42 19.42 3.69 10.29
N LEU A 43 18.09 3.76 10.51
CA LEU A 43 17.43 4.83 11.25
C LEU A 43 17.99 4.97 12.65
N ASP A 44 18.07 3.87 13.42
CA ASP A 44 18.63 3.84 14.77
C ASP A 44 20.08 4.35 14.81
N SER A 45 20.89 3.98 13.81
CA SER A 45 22.27 4.43 13.70
C SER A 45 22.37 5.93 13.50
N ILE A 46 21.55 6.50 12.61
CA ILE A 46 21.52 7.93 12.32
C ILE A 46 21.00 8.70 13.54
N GLN A 47 19.88 8.26 14.13
CA GLN A 47 19.26 8.95 15.26
C GLN A 47 20.13 8.93 16.52
N ARG A 48 20.94 7.89 16.72
CA ARG A 48 21.96 7.89 17.78
C ARG A 48 23.07 8.92 17.55
N ALA A 49 23.39 9.24 16.30
CA ALA A 49 24.45 10.18 15.94
C ALA A 49 23.99 11.64 15.94
N CYS A 50 22.76 11.93 15.46
CA CYS A 50 22.28 13.30 15.25
C CYS A 50 20.90 13.59 15.86
N GLY A 51 20.29 12.64 16.59
CA GLY A 51 18.96 12.80 17.16
C GLY A 51 17.82 12.61 16.15
N PRO A 52 16.56 12.84 16.57
CA PRO A 52 15.37 12.79 15.71
C PRO A 52 15.47 13.76 14.54
N PHE A 53 14.83 13.44 13.41
CA PHE A 53 14.92 14.28 12.19
C PHE A 53 14.22 15.63 12.29
N HIS A 54 13.24 15.79 13.19
CA HIS A 54 12.49 17.05 13.37
C HIS A 54 11.95 17.63 12.06
N LEU A 55 11.28 16.78 11.25
CA LEU A 55 10.71 17.19 9.95
C LEU A 55 9.64 18.29 10.08
N ASP A 56 9.09 18.49 11.26
CA ASP A 56 8.22 19.59 11.66
C ASP A 56 8.91 20.98 11.64
N ARG A 57 10.24 21.00 11.55
CA ARG A 57 11.07 22.24 11.51
C ARG A 57 11.60 22.55 10.12
N LEU A 58 11.15 21.84 9.09
CA LEU A 58 11.53 22.16 7.71
C LEU A 58 10.92 23.49 7.28
N GLU A 59 11.72 24.26 6.55
CA GLU A 59 11.29 25.52 5.95
C GLU A 59 10.68 25.25 4.57
N VAL A 60 9.65 26.00 4.22
CA VAL A 60 9.02 25.97 2.90
C VAL A 60 9.59 27.10 2.06
N LYS A 61 10.21 26.77 0.92
CA LYS A 61 10.73 27.71 -0.06
C LYS A 61 9.86 27.68 -1.31
N SER A 62 9.12 28.74 -1.58
CA SER A 62 8.27 28.87 -2.77
C SER A 62 9.10 28.96 -4.06
N ASP A 63 8.61 28.31 -5.12
CA ASP A 63 9.25 28.32 -6.44
C ASP A 63 9.11 29.66 -7.19
N ILE A 64 8.34 30.62 -6.68
CA ILE A 64 8.31 31.98 -7.25
C ILE A 64 9.70 32.64 -7.27
N HIS A 65 10.65 32.12 -6.49
CA HIS A 65 12.02 32.60 -6.41
C HIS A 65 13.03 31.65 -7.11
N ILE A 66 12.54 30.78 -8.00
CA ILE A 66 13.39 29.87 -8.77
C ILE A 66 14.38 30.64 -9.65
N ASP A 67 15.59 30.11 -9.78
CA ASP A 67 16.60 30.67 -10.67
C ASP A 67 16.14 30.58 -12.14
N PRO A 68 16.08 31.69 -12.88
CA PRO A 68 15.71 31.67 -14.30
C PRO A 68 16.61 30.79 -15.15
N ASP A 69 17.91 30.72 -14.87
CA ASP A 69 18.86 29.88 -15.64
C ASP A 69 18.54 28.40 -15.46
N TYR A 70 18.10 27.99 -14.25
CA TYR A 70 17.63 26.63 -14.02
C TYR A 70 16.38 26.29 -14.86
N LEU A 71 15.42 27.22 -14.95
CA LEU A 71 14.23 27.03 -15.80
C LEU A 71 14.57 26.97 -17.27
N ILE A 72 15.51 27.81 -17.74
CA ILE A 72 15.95 27.83 -19.14
C ILE A 72 16.60 26.48 -19.48
N GLU A 73 17.56 26.01 -18.67
CA GLU A 73 18.19 24.70 -18.83
C GLU A 73 17.15 23.56 -18.88
N ASN A 74 16.20 23.57 -17.94
CA ASN A 74 15.13 22.56 -17.92
C ASN A 74 14.29 22.58 -19.21
N ILE A 75 13.92 23.77 -19.69
CA ILE A 75 13.13 23.93 -20.91
C ILE A 75 13.93 23.42 -22.13
N GLU A 76 15.18 23.79 -22.25
CA GLU A 76 16.05 23.37 -23.36
C GLU A 76 16.18 21.84 -23.41
N TRP A 77 16.46 21.19 -22.27
CA TRP A 77 16.52 19.74 -22.18
C TRP A 77 15.17 19.07 -22.49
N ALA A 78 14.06 19.62 -22.00
CA ALA A 78 12.73 19.06 -22.27
C ALA A 78 12.39 19.14 -23.76
N PHE A 79 12.66 20.27 -24.43
CA PHE A 79 12.47 20.42 -25.87
C PHE A 79 13.39 19.51 -26.67
N LYS A 80 14.66 19.38 -26.28
CA LYS A 80 15.62 18.46 -26.92
C LYS A 80 15.07 17.05 -26.98
N VAL A 81 14.66 16.49 -25.83
CA VAL A 81 14.18 15.10 -25.79
C VAL A 81 12.82 14.94 -26.48
N TRP A 82 11.97 15.96 -26.46
CA TRP A 82 10.68 15.91 -27.15
C TRP A 82 10.82 15.94 -28.68
N HIS A 83 11.76 16.75 -29.22
CA HIS A 83 11.96 16.89 -30.67
C HIS A 83 12.93 15.88 -31.27
N GLU A 84 13.96 15.48 -30.54
CA GLU A 84 15.02 14.59 -31.08
C GLU A 84 14.67 13.10 -30.96
N GLN A 85 13.78 12.73 -30.03
CA GLN A 85 13.42 11.33 -29.82
C GLN A 85 12.25 10.90 -30.74
N PRO A 86 12.30 9.68 -31.33
CA PRO A 86 11.22 9.21 -32.20
C PRO A 86 9.85 9.20 -31.54
N TRP A 87 9.78 8.83 -30.25
CA TRP A 87 8.54 8.72 -29.46
C TRP A 87 7.95 10.08 -29.08
N GLY A 88 8.72 11.17 -29.16
CA GLY A 88 8.21 12.52 -28.93
C GLY A 88 7.29 13.04 -30.05
N LYS A 89 7.39 12.46 -31.25
CA LYS A 89 6.67 12.89 -32.46
C LYS A 89 5.15 12.94 -32.29
N ASN A 90 4.59 12.00 -31.53
CA ASN A 90 3.15 11.87 -31.32
C ASN A 90 2.67 12.43 -29.98
N VAL A 91 3.55 13.08 -29.20
CA VAL A 91 3.18 13.72 -27.93
C VAL A 91 2.67 15.13 -28.22
N SER A 92 1.44 15.42 -27.80
CA SER A 92 0.85 16.76 -27.94
C SER A 92 1.63 17.81 -27.13
N PHE A 93 1.49 19.09 -27.51
CA PHE A 93 2.12 20.17 -26.73
C PHE A 93 1.56 20.26 -25.30
N ASP A 94 0.28 19.96 -25.10
CA ASP A 94 -0.35 20.00 -23.79
C ASP A 94 0.17 18.84 -22.91
N ASP A 95 0.29 17.62 -23.46
CA ASP A 95 0.89 16.49 -22.75
C ASP A 95 2.38 16.70 -22.48
N PHE A 96 3.11 17.32 -23.44
CA PHE A 96 4.48 17.74 -23.20
C PHE A 96 4.58 18.67 -22.01
N CYS A 97 3.72 19.70 -21.93
CA CYS A 97 3.72 20.63 -20.82
C CYS A 97 3.41 20.00 -19.47
N GLU A 98 2.48 19.04 -19.42
CA GLU A 98 2.08 18.41 -18.15
C GLU A 98 3.02 17.27 -17.73
N PHE A 99 3.53 16.46 -18.67
CA PHE A 99 4.14 15.19 -18.34
C PHE A 99 5.65 15.09 -18.67
N ILE A 100 6.20 15.98 -19.49
CA ILE A 100 7.63 15.98 -19.85
C ILE A 100 8.34 17.24 -19.37
N LEU A 101 7.76 18.42 -19.58
CA LEU A 101 8.34 19.72 -19.28
C LEU A 101 8.60 20.01 -17.79
N PRO A 102 7.80 19.52 -16.82
CA PRO A 102 7.96 19.89 -15.40
C PRO A 102 9.39 19.67 -14.90
N TYR A 103 9.90 20.65 -14.15
CA TYR A 103 11.26 20.67 -13.62
C TYR A 103 11.39 19.94 -12.29
N ARG A 104 10.28 19.61 -11.63
CA ARG A 104 10.18 18.91 -10.35
C ARG A 104 9.16 17.78 -10.42
N VAL A 105 9.23 16.89 -9.43
CA VAL A 105 8.29 15.78 -9.25
C VAL A 105 7.38 16.04 -8.05
N GLY A 106 7.94 16.47 -6.92
CA GLY A 106 7.21 16.73 -5.67
C GLY A 106 7.67 18.04 -5.00
N ASP A 107 8.06 17.95 -3.74
CA ASP A 107 8.51 19.05 -2.87
C ASP A 107 10.02 18.99 -2.57
N GLU A 108 10.76 18.32 -3.44
CA GLU A 108 12.22 18.16 -3.34
C GLU A 108 12.98 19.46 -3.52
N ARG A 109 14.21 19.50 -2.98
CA ARG A 109 15.19 20.53 -3.34
C ARG A 109 15.48 20.48 -4.83
N LEU A 110 15.49 21.63 -5.48
CA LEU A 110 15.78 21.73 -6.89
C LEU A 110 17.29 21.55 -7.14
N GLU A 111 17.62 20.67 -8.06
CA GLU A 111 18.97 20.46 -8.60
C GLU A 111 18.88 20.07 -10.08
N PRO A 112 19.87 20.42 -10.93
CA PRO A 112 19.91 19.98 -12.32
C PRO A 112 19.98 18.45 -12.38
N TRP A 113 19.09 17.83 -13.17
CA TRP A 113 18.96 16.38 -13.19
C TRP A 113 18.85 15.77 -14.59
N ARG A 114 18.30 16.51 -15.58
CA ARG A 114 17.93 15.96 -16.88
C ARG A 114 19.12 15.41 -17.61
N GLU A 115 20.22 16.16 -17.73
CA GLU A 115 21.43 15.72 -18.44
C GLU A 115 22.02 14.44 -17.84
N ARG A 116 22.17 14.40 -16.52
CA ARG A 116 22.76 13.25 -15.83
C ARG A 116 21.93 11.98 -16.05
N ILE A 117 20.61 12.07 -15.92
CA ILE A 117 19.72 10.92 -16.08
C ILE A 117 19.60 10.53 -17.54
N TYR A 118 19.53 11.50 -18.45
CA TYR A 118 19.58 11.27 -19.89
C TYR A 118 20.84 10.47 -20.28
N ASN A 119 22.01 10.94 -19.89
CA ASN A 119 23.28 10.29 -20.23
C ASN A 119 23.37 8.86 -19.65
N LYS A 120 22.73 8.58 -18.54
CA LYS A 120 22.68 7.24 -17.92
C LYS A 120 21.80 6.26 -18.68
N TYR A 121 20.61 6.67 -19.11
CA TYR A 121 19.58 5.76 -19.64
C TYR A 121 19.39 5.84 -21.16
N ASN A 122 19.71 6.96 -21.79
CA ASN A 122 19.52 7.15 -23.23
C ASN A 122 20.26 6.14 -24.11
N PRO A 123 21.51 5.72 -23.78
CA PRO A 123 22.22 4.70 -24.58
C PRO A 123 21.52 3.33 -24.62
N LEU A 124 20.71 3.02 -23.63
CA LEU A 124 19.95 1.76 -23.60
C LEU A 124 18.90 1.66 -24.71
N LEU A 125 18.51 2.80 -25.27
CA LEU A 125 17.48 2.92 -26.31
C LEU A 125 18.06 3.01 -27.72
N ASP A 126 19.39 2.99 -27.89
CA ASP A 126 20.04 3.17 -29.20
C ASP A 126 19.61 2.10 -30.20
N SER A 127 19.47 0.86 -29.74
CA SER A 127 19.09 -0.27 -30.61
C SER A 127 17.66 -0.20 -31.17
N ILE A 128 16.79 0.58 -30.53
CA ILE A 128 15.38 0.65 -30.93
C ILE A 128 15.00 1.93 -31.67
N ARG A 129 15.88 2.97 -31.67
CA ARG A 129 15.54 4.29 -32.27
C ARG A 129 15.15 4.23 -33.73
N GLY A 130 15.69 3.30 -34.47
CA GLY A 130 15.41 3.12 -35.91
C GLY A 130 14.20 2.27 -36.21
N LEU A 131 13.50 1.74 -35.18
CA LEU A 131 12.33 0.91 -35.35
C LEU A 131 11.08 1.77 -35.54
N PRO A 132 10.13 1.40 -36.42
CA PRO A 132 8.86 2.11 -36.54
C PRO A 132 8.07 2.15 -35.26
N GLU A 133 8.16 1.10 -34.43
CA GLU A 133 7.49 0.96 -33.13
C GLU A 133 7.99 1.99 -32.11
N ALA A 134 9.20 2.53 -32.30
CA ALA A 134 9.77 3.55 -31.41
C ALA A 134 9.05 4.92 -31.51
N GLU A 135 8.17 5.11 -32.50
CA GLU A 135 7.29 6.29 -32.54
C GLU A 135 6.13 6.20 -31.52
N ASP A 136 5.92 5.01 -30.91
CA ASP A 136 4.93 4.82 -29.85
C ASP A 136 5.62 4.91 -28.47
N PRO A 137 5.30 5.93 -27.65
CA PRO A 137 5.86 6.05 -26.30
C PRO A 137 5.64 4.82 -25.43
N LYS A 138 4.52 4.10 -25.60
CA LYS A 138 4.22 2.87 -24.85
C LYS A 138 5.26 1.78 -25.10
N PHE A 139 5.64 1.57 -26.35
CA PHE A 139 6.66 0.56 -26.71
C PHE A 139 7.99 0.82 -26.00
N VAL A 140 8.43 2.08 -26.02
CA VAL A 140 9.70 2.49 -25.36
C VAL A 140 9.57 2.43 -23.84
N SER A 141 8.42 2.81 -23.32
CA SER A 141 8.13 2.73 -21.88
C SER A 141 8.21 1.29 -21.37
N GLN A 142 7.73 0.31 -22.14
CA GLN A 142 7.84 -1.11 -21.77
C GLN A 142 9.31 -1.54 -21.63
N ILE A 143 10.15 -1.20 -22.57
CA ILE A 143 11.59 -1.56 -22.54
C ILE A 143 12.31 -0.92 -21.35
N LEU A 144 11.97 0.35 -21.03
CA LEU A 144 12.50 1.01 -19.85
C LEU A 144 12.00 0.35 -18.56
N MET A 145 10.73 -0.04 -18.49
CA MET A 145 10.19 -0.73 -17.33
C MET A 145 10.91 -2.06 -17.08
N ASP A 146 11.18 -2.85 -18.12
CA ASP A 146 11.94 -4.09 -18.00
C ASP A 146 13.34 -3.84 -17.41
N THR A 147 14.00 -2.76 -17.87
CA THR A 147 15.30 -2.34 -17.35
C THR A 147 15.24 -1.87 -15.91
N LEU A 148 14.26 -1.04 -15.57
CA LEU A 148 14.09 -0.51 -14.22
C LEU A 148 13.70 -1.62 -13.24
N HIS A 149 12.85 -2.55 -13.66
CA HIS A 149 12.39 -3.67 -12.84
C HIS A 149 13.50 -4.67 -12.52
N SER A 150 14.46 -4.86 -13.44
CA SER A 150 15.61 -5.75 -13.23
C SER A 150 16.61 -5.24 -12.18
N GLY A 151 16.56 -3.97 -11.83
CA GLY A 151 17.45 -3.37 -10.83
C GLY A 151 16.99 -3.61 -9.39
N PRO A 152 17.86 -3.34 -8.40
CA PRO A 152 17.52 -3.54 -6.99
C PRO A 152 16.38 -2.63 -6.54
N VAL A 153 15.55 -3.10 -5.59
CA VAL A 153 14.50 -2.36 -4.93
C VAL A 153 14.67 -2.52 -3.42
N TYR A 154 14.95 -1.41 -2.73
CA TYR A 154 15.09 -1.35 -1.29
C TYR A 154 13.82 -0.71 -0.68
N PHE A 155 12.75 -1.49 -0.60
CA PHE A 155 11.46 -1.00 -0.11
C PHE A 155 11.51 -0.74 1.40
N THR A 156 10.94 0.39 1.82
CA THR A 156 10.67 0.70 3.22
C THR A 156 9.42 1.55 3.37
N GLY A 157 8.60 1.24 4.37
CA GLY A 157 7.46 2.06 4.78
C GLY A 157 7.82 3.20 5.75
N LEU A 158 9.09 3.31 6.16
CA LEU A 158 9.53 4.40 7.04
C LEU A 158 9.40 5.74 6.31
N PHE A 159 8.72 6.68 6.93
CA PHE A 159 8.50 8.02 6.38
C PHE A 159 7.92 8.04 4.95
N SER A 160 7.00 7.12 4.64
CA SER A 160 6.42 6.95 3.29
C SER A 160 5.84 8.22 2.66
N PHE A 161 5.51 9.22 3.48
CA PHE A 161 4.92 10.49 3.05
C PHE A 161 5.74 11.68 3.56
N GLY A 162 7.02 11.47 3.79
CA GLY A 162 7.98 12.54 4.06
C GLY A 162 8.37 13.30 2.78
N PRO A 163 9.28 14.29 2.90
CA PRO A 163 9.76 15.06 1.77
C PRO A 163 10.32 14.19 0.64
N HIS A 164 10.11 14.59 -0.60
CA HIS A 164 10.66 13.91 -1.76
C HIS A 164 12.20 14.02 -1.82
N TYR A 165 12.88 13.00 -2.34
CA TYR A 165 14.37 12.96 -2.33
C TYR A 165 14.99 13.71 -3.50
N GLY A 166 14.17 14.08 -4.49
CA GLY A 166 14.66 14.58 -5.74
C GLY A 166 15.32 13.49 -6.61
N PRO A 167 16.12 13.89 -7.61
CA PRO A 167 16.66 12.97 -8.61
C PRO A 167 17.65 11.94 -8.05
N LYS A 168 18.06 12.04 -6.78
CA LYS A 168 18.90 11.05 -6.08
C LYS A 168 18.20 9.70 -5.90
N VAL A 169 16.88 9.69 -5.93
CA VAL A 169 16.05 8.47 -5.88
C VAL A 169 16.43 7.48 -6.99
N VAL A 170 16.89 7.98 -8.15
CA VAL A 170 17.33 7.16 -9.31
C VAL A 170 18.57 6.32 -8.99
N ASP A 171 19.41 6.79 -8.08
CA ASP A 171 20.62 6.10 -7.66
C ASP A 171 20.41 5.29 -6.39
N TRP A 172 19.64 5.81 -5.42
CA TRP A 172 19.41 5.14 -4.14
C TRP A 172 18.43 3.97 -4.25
N ARG A 173 17.40 4.07 -5.10
CA ARG A 173 16.37 3.03 -5.29
C ARG A 173 15.81 2.52 -3.96
N SER A 174 15.59 3.44 -3.03
CA SER A 174 15.16 3.18 -1.67
C SER A 174 13.95 4.03 -1.32
N GLY A 175 13.00 3.47 -0.59
CA GLY A 175 11.81 4.17 -0.12
C GLY A 175 10.51 3.40 -0.33
N SER A 176 9.40 4.12 -0.36
CA SER A 176 8.04 3.59 -0.53
C SER A 176 7.54 3.72 -1.97
N CYS A 177 6.25 3.45 -2.18
CA CYS A 177 5.59 3.63 -3.48
C CYS A 177 5.79 5.04 -4.05
N VAL A 178 5.76 6.09 -3.22
CA VAL A 178 6.02 7.48 -3.64
C VAL A 178 7.38 7.61 -4.31
N ASN A 179 8.42 7.12 -3.66
CA ASN A 179 9.80 7.28 -4.13
C ASN A 179 10.10 6.48 -5.40
N PHE A 180 9.48 5.31 -5.56
CA PHE A 180 9.59 4.54 -6.80
C PHE A 180 8.79 5.15 -7.95
N THR A 181 7.69 5.83 -7.63
CA THR A 181 6.96 6.67 -8.58
C THR A 181 7.81 7.85 -9.05
N ASP A 182 8.50 8.54 -8.14
CA ASP A 182 9.43 9.62 -8.46
C ASP A 182 10.58 9.15 -9.36
N LEU A 183 11.21 8.03 -9.00
CA LEU A 183 12.29 7.44 -9.79
C LEU A 183 11.87 7.26 -11.25
N GLN A 184 10.69 6.70 -11.47
CA GLN A 184 10.15 6.46 -12.79
C GLN A 184 9.87 7.76 -13.53
N LEU A 185 9.27 8.77 -12.87
CA LEU A 185 9.02 10.09 -13.44
C LEU A 185 10.32 10.77 -13.90
N TYR A 186 11.37 10.75 -13.08
CA TYR A 186 12.67 11.34 -13.46
C TYR A 186 13.26 10.68 -14.69
N VAL A 187 13.27 9.34 -14.75
CA VAL A 187 13.84 8.60 -15.89
C VAL A 187 13.03 8.85 -17.16
N PHE A 188 11.70 8.76 -17.09
CA PHE A 188 10.83 8.93 -18.26
C PHE A 188 10.90 10.37 -18.80
N ARG A 189 10.79 11.37 -17.93
CA ARG A 189 10.89 12.79 -18.33
C ARG A 189 12.26 13.15 -18.92
N ALA A 190 13.35 12.58 -18.37
CA ALA A 190 14.70 12.77 -18.92
C ALA A 190 14.85 12.24 -20.33
N LEU A 191 14.06 11.25 -20.72
CA LEU A 191 14.09 10.59 -22.02
C LEU A 191 12.97 11.07 -22.98
N GLY A 192 12.16 12.04 -22.57
CA GLY A 192 11.07 12.58 -23.39
C GLY A 192 9.85 11.66 -23.49
N LEU A 193 9.66 10.75 -22.52
CA LEU A 193 8.50 9.89 -22.45
C LEU A 193 7.43 10.53 -21.52
N PRO A 194 6.19 10.68 -21.98
CA PRO A 194 5.12 11.18 -21.12
C PRO A 194 4.81 10.15 -20.03
N CYS A 195 4.83 10.61 -18.78
CA CYS A 195 4.56 9.78 -17.62
C CYS A 195 3.89 10.62 -16.53
N SER A 196 2.81 10.11 -15.96
CA SER A 196 2.11 10.73 -14.83
C SER A 196 2.29 9.95 -13.54
N GLU A 197 2.06 10.63 -12.44
CA GLU A 197 1.81 10.03 -11.13
C GLU A 197 0.30 9.91 -10.94
N GLU A 198 -0.13 8.73 -10.52
CA GLU A 198 -1.51 8.46 -10.14
C GLU A 198 -1.58 8.29 -8.61
N ILE A 199 -2.64 8.83 -8.02
CA ILE A 199 -2.77 8.84 -6.57
C ILE A 199 -4.17 8.43 -6.11
N MET A 200 -4.24 7.51 -5.15
CA MET A 200 -5.36 7.40 -4.23
C MET A 200 -5.04 8.24 -3.00
N LEU A 201 -5.79 9.31 -2.74
CA LEU A 201 -5.61 10.17 -1.55
C LEU A 201 -5.75 9.39 -0.24
N MET A 202 -6.51 8.29 -0.28
CA MET A 202 -6.59 7.25 0.74
C MET A 202 -6.96 5.94 0.05
N ARG A 203 -6.29 4.84 0.39
CA ARG A 203 -6.69 3.50 -0.09
C ARG A 203 -8.10 3.17 0.36
N GLY A 204 -8.87 2.51 -0.49
CA GLY A 204 -10.20 2.02 -0.13
C GLY A 204 -10.19 0.98 0.98
N ASN A 205 -9.14 0.14 1.01
CA ASN A 205 -8.94 -0.95 1.96
C ASN A 205 -7.70 -0.78 2.86
N GLY A 206 -7.18 0.43 3.03
CA GLY A 206 -5.99 0.72 3.82
C GLY A 206 -6.10 2.05 4.56
N ASN A 207 -5.07 2.38 5.34
CA ASN A 207 -5.03 3.58 6.18
C ASN A 207 -4.07 4.65 5.66
N VAL A 208 -3.56 4.49 4.46
CA VAL A 208 -2.56 5.38 3.86
C VAL A 208 -2.87 5.62 2.38
N PRO A 209 -2.40 6.71 1.79
CA PRO A 209 -2.43 6.95 0.36
C PRO A 209 -1.69 5.86 -0.43
N HIS A 210 -1.90 5.83 -1.75
CA HIS A 210 -1.12 4.96 -2.63
C HIS A 210 -0.80 5.66 -3.95
N TYR A 211 0.39 5.38 -4.46
CA TYR A 211 0.96 6.03 -5.63
C TYR A 211 1.50 5.00 -6.62
N TRP A 212 1.31 5.24 -7.90
CA TRP A 212 1.90 4.51 -9.02
C TRP A 212 2.02 5.43 -10.23
N ASN A 213 2.55 4.93 -11.34
CA ASN A 213 2.67 5.70 -12.56
C ASN A 213 1.70 5.23 -13.65
N ALA A 214 1.43 6.13 -14.60
CA ALA A 214 0.87 5.77 -15.89
C ALA A 214 1.80 6.25 -17.01
N ALA A 215 2.08 5.35 -17.96
CA ALA A 215 2.70 5.64 -19.24
C ALA A 215 1.61 5.86 -20.28
N PHE A 216 1.96 6.46 -21.42
CA PHE A 216 1.00 6.77 -22.48
C PHE A 216 1.43 6.13 -23.81
N ASP A 217 0.45 5.79 -24.66
CA ASP A 217 0.71 5.43 -26.05
C ASP A 217 0.65 6.67 -26.97
N LYS A 218 0.90 6.46 -28.25
CA LYS A 218 0.88 7.51 -29.29
C LYS A 218 -0.50 8.16 -29.47
N ASP A 219 -1.57 7.53 -29.02
CA ASP A 219 -2.95 8.01 -29.11
C ASP A 219 -3.43 8.68 -27.80
N GLY A 220 -2.53 8.78 -26.79
CA GLY A 220 -2.78 9.39 -25.49
C GLY A 220 -3.51 8.47 -24.50
N ASN A 221 -3.70 7.18 -24.80
CA ASN A 221 -4.25 6.24 -23.85
C ASN A 221 -3.21 5.94 -22.75
N SER A 222 -3.67 5.84 -21.51
CA SER A 222 -2.79 5.59 -20.38
C SER A 222 -2.75 4.12 -19.99
N TYR A 223 -1.59 3.68 -19.55
CA TYR A 223 -1.29 2.32 -19.11
C TYR A 223 -0.69 2.37 -17.71
N ARG A 224 -1.23 1.59 -16.79
CA ARG A 224 -0.67 1.47 -15.45
C ARG A 224 0.72 0.85 -15.52
N CYS A 225 1.66 1.46 -14.84
CA CYS A 225 3.01 0.95 -14.69
C CYS A 225 3.54 1.25 -13.29
N SER A 226 4.36 0.34 -12.77
CA SER A 226 5.01 0.51 -11.46
C SER A 226 6.25 -0.35 -11.36
N ILE A 227 7.34 0.24 -10.93
CA ILE A 227 8.58 -0.51 -10.68
C ILE A 227 8.44 -1.52 -9.52
N LEU A 228 7.42 -1.36 -8.67
CA LEU A 228 7.11 -2.27 -7.58
C LEU A 228 6.20 -3.44 -7.99
N ASP A 229 5.69 -3.43 -9.23
CA ASP A 229 4.87 -4.52 -9.74
C ASP A 229 5.72 -5.79 -9.97
N PRO A 230 5.22 -6.99 -9.62
CA PRO A 230 5.93 -8.23 -9.89
C PRO A 230 6.06 -8.53 -11.40
N THR A 231 5.28 -7.84 -12.23
CA THR A 231 5.40 -7.89 -13.69
C THR A 231 5.86 -6.53 -14.20
N SER A 232 6.81 -6.52 -15.12
CA SER A 232 7.23 -5.29 -15.82
C SER A 232 6.23 -4.84 -16.90
N GLU A 233 5.16 -5.60 -17.11
CA GLU A 233 4.20 -5.38 -18.20
C GLU A 233 3.32 -4.16 -17.94
N LEU A 234 3.18 -3.31 -18.97
CA LEU A 234 2.28 -2.15 -18.95
C LEU A 234 0.84 -2.62 -19.15
N ASN A 235 0.06 -2.58 -18.10
CA ASN A 235 -1.32 -3.05 -18.07
C ASN A 235 -2.32 -1.91 -18.31
N THR A 236 -3.54 -2.28 -18.71
CA THR A 236 -4.66 -1.34 -18.72
C THR A 236 -4.95 -0.85 -17.30
N PRO A 237 -5.37 0.42 -17.13
CA PRO A 237 -5.63 0.97 -15.80
C PRO A 237 -6.64 0.15 -14.97
N ASP A 238 -7.71 -0.36 -15.58
CA ASP A 238 -8.75 -1.15 -14.94
C ASP A 238 -8.30 -2.55 -14.48
N SER A 239 -7.11 -3.01 -14.88
CA SER A 239 -6.51 -4.23 -14.37
C SER A 239 -6.06 -4.13 -12.89
N TYR A 240 -6.03 -2.93 -12.33
CA TYR A 240 -5.66 -2.72 -10.94
C TYR A 240 -6.74 -3.23 -9.98
N TRP A 241 -6.42 -4.23 -9.16
CA TRP A 241 -7.36 -5.01 -8.37
C TRP A 241 -7.82 -4.37 -7.04
N ASP A 242 -7.03 -3.47 -6.46
CA ASP A 242 -7.38 -2.78 -5.20
C ASP A 242 -8.64 -1.91 -5.37
N PRO A 243 -9.59 -1.92 -4.42
CA PRO A 243 -10.70 -0.99 -4.41
C PRO A 243 -10.19 0.43 -4.18
N LYS A 244 -10.50 1.33 -5.12
CA LYS A 244 -9.84 2.64 -5.21
C LYS A 244 -10.64 3.79 -4.60
N GLY A 245 -11.97 3.69 -4.61
CA GLY A 245 -12.83 4.83 -4.28
C GLY A 245 -12.66 5.97 -5.28
N LYS A 246 -11.51 6.68 -5.21
CA LYS A 246 -11.14 7.77 -6.13
C LYS A 246 -9.68 7.64 -6.55
N VAL A 247 -9.40 7.93 -7.83
CA VAL A 247 -8.04 8.03 -8.39
C VAL A 247 -7.86 9.38 -9.05
N TYR A 248 -6.75 10.02 -8.76
CA TYR A 248 -6.35 11.28 -9.36
C TYR A 248 -5.03 11.15 -10.10
N ARG A 249 -4.95 11.78 -11.26
CA ARG A 249 -3.71 11.98 -12.02
C ARG A 249 -3.09 13.30 -11.61
N ARG A 250 -1.87 13.28 -11.12
CA ARG A 250 -1.13 14.50 -10.79
C ARG A 250 -0.79 15.26 -12.08
N THR A 251 -1.00 16.58 -12.03
CA THR A 251 -0.62 17.54 -13.07
C THR A 251 0.39 18.52 -12.51
N PHE A 252 1.19 19.14 -13.38
CA PHE A 252 2.01 20.27 -12.97
C PHE A 252 1.14 21.54 -12.84
N SER A 253 0.16 21.68 -13.73
CA SER A 253 -0.74 22.82 -13.70
C SER A 253 -1.81 22.71 -12.62
N LEU A 254 -2.18 23.85 -12.08
CA LEU A 254 -3.32 24.00 -11.16
C LEU A 254 -4.65 23.69 -11.89
N ASN A 255 -5.49 22.86 -11.32
CA ASN A 255 -6.83 22.59 -11.83
C ASN A 255 -7.79 23.75 -11.52
N ARG A 256 -7.77 24.78 -12.38
CA ARG A 256 -8.57 26.00 -12.22
C ARG A 256 -10.07 25.74 -12.32
N GLU A 257 -10.49 24.75 -13.13
CA GLU A 257 -11.90 24.35 -13.26
C GLU A 257 -12.43 23.78 -11.94
N MET A 258 -11.66 22.93 -11.28
CA MET A 258 -12.03 22.39 -9.96
C MET A 258 -12.16 23.51 -8.92
N ILE A 259 -11.23 24.46 -8.90
CA ILE A 259 -11.28 25.60 -7.98
C ILE A 259 -12.51 26.46 -8.23
N GLN A 260 -12.78 26.78 -9.50
CA GLN A 260 -13.94 27.58 -9.87
C GLN A 260 -15.26 26.86 -9.53
N ALA A 261 -15.34 25.56 -9.79
CA ALA A 261 -16.51 24.77 -9.48
C ALA A 261 -16.78 24.70 -7.96
N MET A 262 -15.75 24.63 -7.12
CA MET A 262 -15.92 24.62 -5.66
C MET A 262 -16.39 25.97 -5.09
N GLY A 263 -16.06 27.10 -5.75
CA GLY A 263 -16.59 28.42 -5.42
C GLY A 263 -16.27 28.96 -4.01
N LYS A 264 -15.36 28.32 -3.27
CA LYS A 264 -14.94 28.71 -1.91
C LYS A 264 -13.55 29.36 -1.95
N GLU A 265 -13.28 30.25 -0.99
CA GLU A 265 -11.92 30.75 -0.76
C GLU A 265 -10.96 29.60 -0.40
N ALA A 266 -9.67 29.78 -0.67
CA ALA A 266 -8.68 28.72 -0.48
C ALA A 266 -8.63 28.22 0.97
N GLU A 267 -8.77 29.13 1.93
CA GLU A 267 -8.73 28.85 3.37
C GLU A 267 -9.90 28.01 3.85
N ASP A 268 -11.05 28.14 3.18
CA ASP A 268 -12.29 27.40 3.50
C ASP A 268 -12.32 26.01 2.88
N ARG A 269 -11.35 25.66 2.03
CA ARG A 269 -11.24 24.32 1.42
C ARG A 269 -10.40 23.41 2.30
N HIS A 270 -10.73 22.13 2.29
CA HIS A 270 -9.84 21.13 2.90
C HIS A 270 -8.44 21.19 2.25
N PRO A 271 -7.34 21.07 3.01
CA PRO A 271 -5.97 21.19 2.49
C PRO A 271 -5.70 20.36 1.24
N SER A 272 -6.21 19.11 1.16
CA SER A 272 -6.06 18.24 -0.02
C SER A 272 -6.68 18.80 -1.31
N PHE A 273 -7.60 19.75 -1.23
CA PHE A 273 -8.30 20.38 -2.37
C PHE A 273 -8.07 21.89 -2.45
N ARG A 274 -7.16 22.43 -1.65
CA ARG A 274 -6.90 23.88 -1.60
C ARG A 274 -6.29 24.38 -2.90
N TYR A 275 -5.26 23.70 -3.37
CA TYR A 275 -4.57 23.98 -4.63
C TYR A 275 -4.40 22.65 -5.41
N PRO A 276 -5.47 22.17 -6.04
CA PRO A 276 -5.44 20.86 -6.69
C PRO A 276 -4.61 20.91 -7.97
N CYS A 277 -3.43 20.31 -7.95
CA CYS A 277 -2.63 20.01 -9.12
C CYS A 277 -2.87 18.54 -9.52
N PHE A 278 -4.12 18.21 -9.80
CA PHE A 278 -4.54 16.86 -10.21
C PHE A 278 -5.90 16.87 -10.94
N ARG A 279 -6.16 15.82 -11.71
CA ARG A 279 -7.43 15.55 -12.40
C ARG A 279 -8.00 14.21 -11.98
N ASP A 280 -9.32 14.12 -11.87
CA ASP A 280 -10.01 12.86 -11.59
C ASP A 280 -9.93 11.91 -12.79
N VAL A 281 -9.30 10.76 -12.59
CA VAL A 281 -9.18 9.69 -13.59
C VAL A 281 -9.81 8.38 -13.10
N THR A 282 -10.63 8.44 -12.07
CA THR A 282 -11.28 7.26 -11.47
C THR A 282 -12.00 6.41 -12.51
N ALA A 283 -12.70 7.03 -13.46
CA ALA A 283 -13.42 6.31 -14.51
C ALA A 283 -12.53 5.40 -15.36
N ILE A 284 -11.27 5.81 -15.61
CA ILE A 284 -10.29 5.02 -16.37
C ILE A 284 -9.90 3.76 -15.58
N TYR A 285 -9.76 3.88 -14.26
CA TYR A 285 -9.35 2.79 -13.36
C TYR A 285 -10.51 1.91 -12.91
N ALA A 286 -11.69 2.48 -12.75
CA ALA A 286 -12.88 1.75 -12.34
C ALA A 286 -13.53 0.98 -13.50
N GLY A 287 -13.35 1.42 -14.75
CA GLY A 287 -13.94 0.79 -15.92
C GLY A 287 -15.45 0.62 -15.77
N SER A 288 -15.95 -0.60 -15.90
CA SER A 288 -17.38 -0.95 -15.71
C SER A 288 -17.89 -0.82 -14.28
N LYS A 289 -16.99 -0.63 -13.28
CA LYS A 289 -17.30 -0.43 -11.84
C LYS A 289 -17.33 1.04 -11.45
N ASN A 290 -17.37 1.92 -12.43
CA ASN A 290 -17.47 3.36 -12.23
C ASN A 290 -18.92 3.77 -11.98
N HIS A 291 -19.20 4.33 -10.80
CA HIS A 291 -20.54 4.71 -10.38
C HIS A 291 -20.70 6.22 -10.18
N THR A 292 -21.94 6.68 -10.30
CA THR A 292 -22.37 7.96 -9.75
C THR A 292 -23.05 7.70 -8.41
N LEU A 293 -22.39 8.09 -7.34
CA LEU A 293 -22.87 7.93 -5.96
C LEU A 293 -23.81 9.09 -5.61
N THR A 294 -25.05 8.78 -5.24
CA THR A 294 -26.04 9.77 -4.78
C THR A 294 -26.49 9.45 -3.36
N ILE A 295 -26.32 10.39 -2.45
CA ILE A 295 -26.78 10.30 -1.07
C ILE A 295 -27.87 11.36 -0.84
N SER A 296 -29.10 10.92 -0.66
CA SER A 296 -30.26 11.80 -0.51
C SER A 296 -30.23 12.62 0.80
N PRO A 297 -30.94 13.77 0.85
CA PRO A 297 -30.93 14.66 2.02
C PRO A 297 -31.32 13.99 3.36
N GLY A 298 -32.15 12.96 3.32
CA GLY A 298 -32.61 12.25 4.53
C GLY A 298 -31.52 11.49 5.29
N HIS A 299 -30.34 11.27 4.68
CA HIS A 299 -29.21 10.59 5.31
C HIS A 299 -28.20 11.55 5.99
N PHE A 300 -28.48 12.86 5.95
CA PHE A 300 -27.61 13.85 6.57
C PHE A 300 -28.02 14.14 8.01
N TYR A 301 -27.05 14.30 8.91
CA TYR A 301 -27.32 14.64 10.33
C TYR A 301 -27.91 16.03 10.53
N ARG A 302 -27.67 16.94 9.60
CA ARG A 302 -28.27 18.28 9.56
C ARG A 302 -28.65 18.71 8.15
N SER A 303 -29.56 19.66 8.03
CA SER A 303 -29.82 20.30 6.74
C SER A 303 -28.65 21.17 6.34
N LEU A 304 -28.18 20.99 5.11
CA LEU A 304 -27.13 21.80 4.49
C LEU A 304 -27.71 22.91 3.60
N LYS A 305 -26.92 23.94 3.33
CA LYS A 305 -27.27 24.97 2.36
C LYS A 305 -27.01 24.45 0.95
N ASN A 306 -27.76 24.98 -0.04
CA ASN A 306 -27.44 24.70 -1.44
C ASN A 306 -26.02 25.20 -1.74
N ASP A 307 -25.30 24.45 -2.57
CA ASP A 307 -23.91 24.72 -2.95
C ASP A 307 -22.90 24.68 -1.78
N GLU A 308 -23.28 24.10 -0.64
CA GLU A 308 -22.33 23.83 0.46
C GLU A 308 -21.43 22.64 0.07
N PRO A 309 -20.08 22.77 0.14
CA PRO A 309 -19.19 21.66 -0.18
C PRO A 309 -19.34 20.50 0.80
N VAL A 310 -19.56 19.32 0.25
CA VAL A 310 -19.61 18.04 0.96
C VAL A 310 -18.44 17.17 0.49
N TYR A 311 -17.73 16.59 1.42
CA TYR A 311 -16.59 15.72 1.17
C TYR A 311 -16.97 14.25 1.31
N LEU A 312 -16.57 13.45 0.33
CA LEU A 312 -16.58 12.00 0.40
C LEU A 312 -15.30 11.54 1.10
N CYS A 313 -15.45 10.88 2.25
CA CYS A 313 -14.33 10.48 3.09
C CYS A 313 -14.20 8.95 3.14
N SER A 314 -12.97 8.44 3.04
CA SER A 314 -12.60 7.05 3.29
C SER A 314 -12.06 6.90 4.71
N ALA A 315 -12.26 5.74 5.32
CA ALA A 315 -11.78 5.47 6.67
C ALA A 315 -10.25 5.36 6.72
N THR A 316 -9.64 5.89 7.79
CA THR A 316 -8.23 5.76 8.11
C THR A 316 -8.04 5.71 9.63
N PHE A 317 -7.59 4.59 10.17
CA PHE A 317 -7.57 4.37 11.63
C PHE A 317 -8.92 4.73 12.26
N LEU A 318 -8.94 5.55 13.32
CA LEU A 318 -10.16 6.09 13.94
C LEU A 318 -10.62 7.43 13.33
N ASP A 319 -10.17 7.76 12.13
CA ASP A 319 -10.47 9.02 11.46
C ASP A 319 -10.96 8.80 10.01
N TRP A 320 -11.23 9.88 9.30
CA TRP A 320 -11.81 9.87 7.96
C TRP A 320 -11.11 10.89 7.07
N ALA A 321 -10.46 10.41 6.03
CA ALA A 321 -9.74 11.24 5.07
C ALA A 321 -10.62 11.59 3.86
N PRO A 322 -10.77 12.87 3.50
CA PRO A 322 -11.52 13.25 2.31
C PRO A 322 -10.77 12.85 1.04
N ILE A 323 -11.49 12.13 0.16
CA ILE A 323 -10.98 11.63 -1.11
C ILE A 323 -11.70 12.21 -2.31
N GLY A 324 -12.80 12.93 -2.10
CA GLY A 324 -13.58 13.60 -3.14
C GLY A 324 -14.48 14.66 -2.54
N TRP A 325 -15.10 15.45 -3.38
CA TRP A 325 -16.04 16.48 -2.97
C TRP A 325 -17.14 16.68 -4.01
N CYS A 326 -18.27 17.23 -3.59
CA CYS A 326 -19.32 17.76 -4.44
C CYS A 326 -19.97 18.98 -3.81
N LEU A 327 -20.80 19.68 -4.55
CA LEU A 327 -21.71 20.70 -3.99
C LEU A 327 -23.04 20.04 -3.63
N TYR A 328 -23.55 20.35 -2.45
CA TYR A 328 -24.82 19.84 -1.97
C TYR A 328 -26.00 20.48 -2.73
N ASP A 329 -26.95 19.66 -3.12
CA ASP A 329 -28.23 20.08 -3.68
C ASP A 329 -29.37 19.73 -2.72
N LYS A 330 -30.26 20.67 -2.44
CA LYS A 330 -31.35 20.47 -1.48
C LYS A 330 -32.37 19.42 -1.92
N GLN A 331 -32.47 19.12 -3.20
CA GLN A 331 -33.40 18.12 -3.74
C GLN A 331 -32.73 16.77 -3.93
N LEU A 332 -31.53 16.76 -4.50
CA LEU A 332 -30.79 15.54 -4.83
C LEU A 332 -29.90 15.03 -3.69
N GLY A 333 -29.45 15.92 -2.79
CA GLY A 333 -28.45 15.62 -1.78
C GLY A 333 -27.03 15.82 -2.27
N ALA A 334 -26.14 14.88 -1.97
CA ALA A 334 -24.75 14.87 -2.44
C ALA A 334 -24.60 13.89 -3.62
N VAL A 335 -24.07 14.38 -4.74
CA VAL A 335 -23.86 13.59 -5.97
C VAL A 335 -22.38 13.60 -6.32
N PHE A 336 -21.72 12.45 -6.17
CA PHE A 336 -20.32 12.25 -6.54
C PHE A 336 -20.22 11.45 -7.83
N LYS A 337 -19.55 12.00 -8.83
CA LYS A 337 -19.24 11.32 -10.08
C LYS A 337 -17.97 10.49 -9.93
N ASN A 338 -17.85 9.45 -10.75
CA ASN A 338 -16.65 8.63 -10.84
C ASN A 338 -16.20 8.07 -9.48
N VAL A 339 -16.98 7.21 -8.88
CA VAL A 339 -16.67 6.52 -7.62
C VAL A 339 -16.60 5.02 -7.86
N GLU A 340 -15.53 4.37 -7.45
CA GLU A 340 -15.47 2.90 -7.41
C GLU A 340 -15.91 2.41 -6.04
N GLY A 341 -16.67 1.32 -6.02
CA GLY A 341 -17.19 0.70 -4.80
C GLY A 341 -16.22 -0.24 -4.10
N GLN A 342 -16.74 -1.08 -3.22
CA GLN A 342 -16.04 -1.93 -2.25
C GLN A 342 -15.23 -1.13 -1.22
N VAL A 343 -15.67 0.09 -0.95
CA VAL A 343 -15.07 1.02 0.00
C VAL A 343 -16.14 1.51 0.96
N VAL A 344 -15.80 1.60 2.24
CA VAL A 344 -16.65 2.24 3.23
C VAL A 344 -16.37 3.73 3.25
N PHE A 345 -17.41 4.50 2.97
CA PHE A 345 -17.37 5.95 2.92
C PHE A 345 -18.17 6.58 4.07
N ARG A 346 -17.93 7.86 4.31
CA ARG A 346 -18.73 8.75 5.12
C ARG A 346 -18.75 10.14 4.50
N LEU A 347 -19.85 10.86 4.63
CA LEU A 347 -19.91 12.27 4.24
C LEU A 347 -19.45 13.19 5.36
N GLY A 348 -18.81 14.30 5.00
CA GLY A 348 -18.38 15.34 5.93
C GLY A 348 -18.41 16.73 5.32
N THR A 349 -18.47 17.76 6.18
CA THR A 349 -18.19 19.16 5.84
C THR A 349 -16.87 19.58 6.47
N TYR A 350 -16.18 20.55 5.88
CA TYR A 350 -14.92 21.07 6.44
C TYR A 350 -15.20 22.37 7.21
N GLU A 351 -14.99 22.33 8.51
CA GLU A 351 -15.28 23.41 9.43
C GLU A 351 -14.18 23.56 10.48
N ASN A 352 -13.67 24.77 10.68
CA ASN A 352 -12.64 25.05 11.70
C ASN A 352 -11.42 24.12 11.65
N GLY A 353 -10.95 23.78 10.45
CA GLY A 353 -9.77 22.94 10.26
C GLY A 353 -10.03 21.43 10.38
N LYS A 354 -11.29 20.98 10.49
CA LYS A 354 -11.64 19.56 10.68
C LYS A 354 -12.77 19.12 9.76
N ILE A 355 -12.79 17.83 9.46
CA ILE A 355 -13.94 17.18 8.81
C ILE A 355 -15.01 16.84 9.86
N CYS A 356 -16.13 17.54 9.78
CA CYS A 356 -17.31 17.30 10.62
C CYS A 356 -18.22 16.26 9.96
N PRO A 357 -18.60 15.16 10.66
CA PRO A 357 -19.44 14.11 10.09
C PRO A 357 -20.83 14.64 9.71
N GLN A 358 -21.33 14.22 8.54
CA GLN A 358 -22.66 14.58 8.05
C GLN A 358 -23.54 13.37 7.74
N SER A 359 -22.99 12.16 7.75
CA SER A 359 -23.77 10.92 7.57
C SER A 359 -23.19 9.79 8.43
N ASP A 360 -23.99 8.74 8.61
CA ASP A 360 -23.43 7.45 9.01
C ASP A 360 -22.50 6.91 7.93
N PRO A 361 -21.56 6.01 8.28
CA PRO A 361 -20.74 5.30 7.30
C PRO A 361 -21.61 4.42 6.41
N PHE A 362 -21.20 4.28 5.16
CA PHE A 362 -21.88 3.41 4.20
C PHE A 362 -20.90 2.71 3.27
N LEU A 363 -21.27 1.52 2.85
CA LEU A 363 -20.59 0.75 1.83
C LEU A 363 -21.25 1.05 0.48
N LEU A 364 -20.45 1.36 -0.53
CA LEU A 364 -20.86 1.33 -1.93
C LEU A 364 -20.49 -0.04 -2.50
N ASP A 365 -21.48 -0.81 -2.95
CA ASP A 365 -21.22 -2.08 -3.60
C ASP A 365 -20.51 -1.86 -4.96
N ARG A 366 -19.47 -2.63 -5.22
CA ARG A 366 -18.60 -2.45 -6.39
C ARG A 366 -19.31 -2.83 -7.69
N GLU A 367 -20.17 -3.84 -7.66
CA GLU A 367 -20.80 -4.37 -8.85
C GLU A 367 -22.12 -3.65 -9.17
N SER A 368 -22.97 -3.50 -8.17
CA SER A 368 -24.33 -2.92 -8.35
C SER A 368 -24.36 -1.41 -8.21
N GLY A 369 -23.41 -0.79 -7.50
CA GLY A 369 -23.48 0.62 -7.12
C GLY A 369 -24.52 0.91 -6.03
N GLU A 370 -25.08 -0.10 -5.38
CA GLU A 370 -26.01 0.07 -4.27
C GLU A 370 -25.30 0.56 -3.01
N VAL A 371 -26.00 1.40 -2.25
CA VAL A 371 -25.50 1.98 -0.99
C VAL A 371 -26.13 1.27 0.19
N ARG A 372 -25.30 0.77 1.11
CA ARG A 372 -25.71 0.18 2.38
C ARG A 372 -25.11 0.94 3.55
N PHE A 373 -25.94 1.56 4.38
CA PHE A 373 -25.48 2.25 5.59
C PHE A 373 -25.20 1.26 6.72
N PHE A 374 -24.17 1.56 7.51
CA PHE A 374 -23.92 0.91 8.79
C PHE A 374 -24.67 1.67 9.88
N SER A 375 -25.52 0.98 10.61
CA SER A 375 -26.29 1.57 11.71
C SER A 375 -26.17 0.73 12.95
N SER A 376 -25.88 1.38 14.07
CA SER A 376 -25.91 0.74 15.39
C SER A 376 -27.36 0.44 15.77
N GLY A 377 -27.74 -0.84 15.80
CA GLY A 377 -29.04 -1.29 16.28
C GLY A 377 -29.21 -1.16 17.80
N ASP A 378 -30.46 -1.25 18.30
CA ASP A 378 -30.74 -1.23 19.74
C ASP A 378 -30.34 -2.53 20.44
N LYS A 379 -30.19 -3.63 19.71
CA LYS A 379 -29.82 -4.94 20.24
C LYS A 379 -28.31 -5.09 20.30
N GLU A 380 -27.80 -5.52 21.44
CA GLU A 380 -26.40 -5.94 21.56
C GLU A 380 -26.21 -7.39 21.13
N VAL A 381 -25.08 -7.63 20.47
CA VAL A 381 -24.59 -8.95 20.06
C VAL A 381 -23.20 -9.18 20.62
N GLU A 382 -22.91 -10.45 20.95
CA GLU A 382 -21.58 -10.86 21.36
C GLU A 382 -20.74 -11.15 20.10
N VAL A 383 -19.51 -10.61 20.07
CA VAL A 383 -18.58 -10.76 18.97
C VAL A 383 -17.27 -11.38 19.45
N THR A 384 -16.76 -12.36 18.71
CA THR A 384 -15.45 -12.96 18.94
C THR A 384 -14.48 -12.46 17.88
N LEU A 385 -13.43 -11.76 18.30
CA LEU A 385 -12.44 -11.14 17.42
C LEU A 385 -11.15 -11.94 17.46
N LEU A 386 -10.59 -12.22 16.28
CA LEU A 386 -9.35 -12.98 16.10
C LEU A 386 -8.23 -12.13 15.50
N HIS A 387 -8.58 -11.01 14.83
CA HIS A 387 -7.64 -10.19 14.07
C HIS A 387 -7.92 -8.68 14.24
N LYS A 388 -6.89 -7.87 13.95
CA LYS A 388 -6.98 -6.39 13.87
C LYS A 388 -7.20 -5.91 12.43
N TYR A 389 -6.83 -6.71 11.45
CA TYR A 389 -6.77 -6.40 10.03
C TYR A 389 -7.14 -7.62 9.18
N GLU A 390 -7.43 -7.42 7.90
CA GLU A 390 -7.80 -8.49 6.97
C GLU A 390 -6.63 -9.45 6.70
N LEU A 391 -6.76 -10.70 7.15
CA LEU A 391 -5.75 -11.74 6.91
C LEU A 391 -5.58 -12.09 5.44
N TYR A 392 -6.62 -11.90 4.64
CA TYR A 392 -6.59 -12.25 3.22
C TYR A 392 -5.53 -11.44 2.44
N PHE A 393 -5.20 -10.24 2.90
CA PHE A 393 -4.10 -9.43 2.36
C PHE A 393 -2.71 -9.86 2.86
N GLU A 394 -2.65 -10.78 3.82
CA GLU A 394 -1.42 -11.43 4.25
C GLU A 394 -1.02 -12.54 3.24
N PRO A 395 -0.15 -12.29 2.26
CA PRO A 395 0.19 -13.28 1.26
C PRO A 395 0.79 -14.55 1.90
N PHE A 396 1.43 -14.38 3.05
CA PHE A 396 2.10 -15.45 3.78
C PHE A 396 1.12 -16.50 4.32
N VAL A 397 -0.02 -16.07 4.84
CA VAL A 397 -1.04 -16.98 5.38
C VAL A 397 -1.66 -17.82 4.26
N ARG A 398 -1.97 -17.19 3.14
CA ARG A 398 -2.50 -17.87 1.95
C ARG A 398 -1.53 -18.90 1.37
N ARG A 399 -0.23 -18.62 1.42
CA ARG A 399 0.83 -19.50 0.93
C ARG A 399 0.94 -20.82 1.67
N MET A 400 0.29 -20.98 2.83
CA MET A 400 0.24 -22.26 3.55
C MET A 400 -0.80 -23.23 3.00
N VAL A 401 -1.81 -22.77 2.26
CA VAL A 401 -2.84 -23.66 1.68
C VAL A 401 -2.18 -24.64 0.71
N ASP A 402 -2.51 -25.93 0.82
CA ASP A 402 -1.89 -27.08 0.20
C ASP A 402 -0.50 -27.47 0.76
N GLY A 403 -0.04 -26.81 1.81
CA GLY A 403 1.13 -27.25 2.58
C GLY A 403 0.89 -28.59 3.27
N VAL A 404 1.94 -29.39 3.39
CA VAL A 404 1.84 -30.78 3.83
C VAL A 404 2.70 -31.03 5.07
N PHE A 405 2.11 -31.63 6.11
CA PHE A 405 2.85 -32.23 7.20
C PHE A 405 3.09 -33.72 6.88
N GLU A 406 4.33 -34.15 6.99
CA GLU A 406 4.78 -35.49 6.60
C GLU A 406 5.55 -36.19 7.73
N GLY A 407 5.41 -37.52 7.80
CA GLY A 407 6.18 -38.39 8.67
C GLY A 407 7.00 -39.40 7.86
N SER A 408 8.21 -39.73 8.31
CA SER A 408 9.09 -40.72 7.65
C SER A 408 10.05 -41.38 8.63
N ASN A 409 10.52 -42.60 8.27
CA ASN A 409 11.67 -43.23 8.89
C ASN A 409 12.92 -43.19 7.98
N ASP A 410 12.83 -42.53 6.83
CA ASP A 410 13.93 -42.22 5.93
C ASP A 410 14.25 -40.73 6.00
N PHE A 411 15.48 -40.37 6.37
CA PHE A 411 15.94 -38.96 6.47
C PHE A 411 15.68 -38.13 5.20
N HIS A 412 15.71 -38.78 4.03
CA HIS A 412 15.45 -38.11 2.75
C HIS A 412 13.98 -38.08 2.35
N PHE A 413 13.06 -38.57 3.18
CA PHE A 413 11.63 -38.62 2.92
C PHE A 413 11.24 -39.27 1.57
N ARG A 414 12.04 -40.21 1.07
CA ARG A 414 11.73 -40.99 -0.15
C ARG A 414 10.54 -41.92 0.06
N LYS A 415 10.40 -42.44 1.30
CA LYS A 415 9.22 -43.15 1.80
C LYS A 415 8.65 -42.34 2.93
N LYS A 416 7.46 -41.79 2.74
CA LYS A 416 6.82 -40.88 3.67
C LYS A 416 5.32 -41.07 3.65
N ASP A 417 4.70 -40.73 4.77
CA ASP A 417 3.25 -40.69 4.91
C ASP A 417 2.82 -39.23 5.08
N THR A 418 1.68 -38.90 4.51
CA THR A 418 1.04 -37.58 4.72
C THR A 418 0.29 -37.63 6.04
N LEU A 419 0.68 -36.80 6.99
CA LEU A 419 0.03 -36.65 8.28
C LEU A 419 -1.15 -35.71 8.21
N PHE A 420 -0.98 -34.56 7.52
CA PHE A 420 -2.02 -33.54 7.34
C PHE A 420 -1.73 -32.68 6.13
N ILE A 421 -2.79 -32.24 5.44
CA ILE A 421 -2.72 -31.23 4.35
C ILE A 421 -3.56 -30.05 4.76
N ILE A 422 -2.99 -28.85 4.72
CA ILE A 422 -3.70 -27.61 5.00
C ILE A 422 -4.59 -27.30 3.79
N LYS A 423 -5.90 -27.52 3.93
CA LYS A 423 -6.89 -27.27 2.85
C LYS A 423 -7.63 -25.96 3.00
N GLU A 424 -7.72 -25.47 4.22
CA GLU A 424 -8.41 -24.23 4.54
C GLU A 424 -7.42 -23.15 4.95
N PHE A 425 -7.82 -21.92 4.76
CA PHE A 425 -7.06 -20.76 5.17
C PHE A 425 -6.87 -20.75 6.71
N PRO A 426 -5.63 -20.67 7.25
CA PRO A 426 -5.40 -20.66 8.70
C PRO A 426 -5.89 -19.34 9.33
N GLU A 427 -7.06 -19.34 9.93
CA GLU A 427 -7.69 -18.13 10.52
C GLU A 427 -7.22 -17.83 11.95
N ARG A 428 -6.40 -18.71 12.59
CA ARG A 428 -5.93 -18.53 13.96
C ARG A 428 -4.42 -18.42 14.04
N LEU A 429 -3.94 -17.76 15.09
CA LEU A 429 -2.50 -17.78 15.41
C LEU A 429 -2.04 -19.23 15.63
N TRP A 430 -2.76 -19.98 16.47
CA TRP A 430 -2.49 -21.39 16.76
C TRP A 430 -3.55 -22.29 16.12
N ASN A 431 -3.18 -22.97 15.06
CA ASN A 431 -4.06 -23.91 14.35
C ASN A 431 -3.78 -25.31 14.85
N VAL A 432 -4.78 -25.96 15.44
CA VAL A 432 -4.66 -27.29 16.06
C VAL A 432 -5.37 -28.32 15.18
N VAL A 433 -4.67 -29.37 14.76
CA VAL A 433 -5.22 -30.45 13.93
C VAL A 433 -4.92 -31.81 14.53
N GLY A 434 -5.94 -32.67 14.54
CA GLY A 434 -5.79 -34.08 14.88
C GLY A 434 -5.20 -34.86 13.72
N VAL A 435 -4.36 -35.81 14.03
CA VAL A 435 -3.72 -36.72 13.06
C VAL A 435 -4.06 -38.17 13.44
N ASN A 436 -4.53 -38.95 12.47
CA ASN A 436 -4.72 -40.37 12.64
C ASN A 436 -3.58 -41.08 11.91
N SER A 437 -2.54 -41.48 12.64
CA SER A 437 -1.42 -42.24 12.07
C SER A 437 -1.28 -43.57 12.76
N ASP A 438 -1.30 -44.66 11.97
CA ASP A 438 -1.06 -46.04 12.44
C ASP A 438 0.44 -46.38 12.55
N HIS A 439 1.32 -45.45 12.13
CA HIS A 439 2.76 -45.64 12.10
C HIS A 439 3.49 -44.69 13.04
N ALA A 440 4.65 -45.12 13.51
CA ALA A 440 5.58 -44.25 14.25
C ALA A 440 6.70 -43.76 13.32
N TYR A 441 7.04 -42.45 13.45
CA TYR A 441 8.02 -41.76 12.60
C TYR A 441 9.15 -41.19 13.44
N ARG A 442 10.39 -41.32 12.94
CA ARG A 442 11.55 -40.64 13.48
C ARG A 442 11.69 -39.23 12.95
N TYR A 443 11.31 -39.02 11.67
CA TYR A 443 11.42 -37.72 11.02
C TYR A 443 10.03 -37.16 10.73
N VAL A 444 9.80 -35.91 11.13
CA VAL A 444 8.56 -35.18 10.85
C VAL A 444 8.89 -33.82 10.25
N ARG A 445 8.08 -33.33 9.31
CA ARG A 445 8.31 -32.05 8.71
C ARG A 445 7.03 -31.38 8.22
N TYR A 446 7.08 -30.06 8.05
CA TYR A 446 6.24 -29.29 7.16
C TYR A 446 6.96 -29.10 5.83
N TYR A 447 6.29 -29.37 4.72
CA TYR A 447 6.75 -29.14 3.36
C TYR A 447 5.87 -28.09 2.70
N GLY A 448 6.46 -26.94 2.31
CA GLY A 448 5.74 -25.81 1.71
C GLY A 448 5.22 -26.13 0.31
N PRO A 449 4.03 -25.62 -0.07
CA PRO A 449 3.48 -25.78 -1.42
C PRO A 449 4.39 -25.10 -2.46
N LYS A 450 4.09 -25.35 -3.73
CA LYS A 450 4.73 -24.64 -4.84
C LYS A 450 4.46 -23.12 -4.74
N ASP A 451 5.47 -22.33 -5.04
CA ASP A 451 5.44 -20.86 -5.06
C ASP A 451 5.11 -20.21 -3.69
N SER A 452 5.33 -20.95 -2.59
CA SER A 452 5.00 -20.51 -1.23
C SER A 452 6.17 -19.95 -0.42
N TYR A 453 7.42 -20.12 -0.87
CA TYR A 453 8.63 -19.81 -0.10
C TYR A 453 8.66 -20.48 1.29
N CYS A 454 7.86 -21.53 1.48
CA CYS A 454 7.70 -22.25 2.77
C CYS A 454 7.38 -21.31 3.95
N ASN A 455 6.47 -20.35 3.75
CA ASN A 455 6.16 -19.34 4.76
C ASN A 455 5.38 -19.94 5.94
N ILE A 456 6.10 -20.34 6.99
CA ILE A 456 5.56 -20.86 8.26
C ILE A 456 6.30 -20.19 9.43
N ALA A 457 5.57 -19.87 10.52
CA ALA A 457 6.18 -19.34 11.75
C ALA A 457 6.53 -20.47 12.73
N GLU A 458 5.57 -21.32 13.12
CA GLU A 458 5.76 -22.37 14.11
C GLU A 458 5.14 -23.69 13.68
N ALA A 459 5.77 -24.81 14.10
CA ALA A 459 5.21 -26.15 14.03
C ALA A 459 5.55 -26.95 15.27
N ALA A 460 4.57 -27.66 15.83
CA ALA A 460 4.76 -28.54 16.96
C ALA A 460 4.03 -29.87 16.73
N PHE A 461 4.69 -30.97 17.03
CA PHE A 461 4.18 -32.33 16.89
C PHE A 461 3.99 -32.97 18.27
N TYR A 462 2.90 -33.69 18.47
CA TYR A 462 2.56 -34.30 19.76
C TYR A 462 2.28 -35.80 19.58
N ALA A 463 2.79 -36.61 20.52
CA ALA A 463 2.62 -38.04 20.51
C ALA A 463 1.19 -38.46 20.90
N SER A 464 0.51 -37.67 21.71
CA SER A 464 -0.89 -37.85 22.05
C SER A 464 -1.67 -36.55 21.88
N SER A 465 -2.95 -36.66 21.54
CA SER A 465 -3.88 -35.53 21.45
C SER A 465 -4.06 -34.81 22.78
N ALA A 466 -3.87 -35.51 23.91
CA ALA A 466 -3.95 -34.97 25.26
C ALA A 466 -2.67 -34.28 25.75
N ASP A 467 -1.54 -34.43 25.04
CA ASP A 467 -0.26 -33.87 25.47
C ASP A 467 -0.25 -32.33 25.38
N SER A 468 0.31 -31.69 26.41
CA SER A 468 0.60 -30.28 26.43
C SER A 468 2.04 -29.94 26.05
N ILE A 469 2.94 -30.92 26.05
CA ILE A 469 4.35 -30.77 25.73
C ILE A 469 4.61 -31.39 24.36
N PRO A 470 5.14 -30.61 23.39
CA PRO A 470 5.44 -31.12 22.06
C PRO A 470 6.65 -32.07 22.08
N LEU A 471 6.72 -32.94 21.11
CA LEU A 471 7.91 -33.73 20.81
C LEU A 471 9.07 -32.80 20.43
N THR A 472 10.24 -33.10 20.91
CA THR A 472 11.48 -32.36 20.64
C THR A 472 12.47 -33.19 19.86
N GLY A 473 13.36 -32.57 19.13
CA GLY A 473 14.36 -33.24 18.32
C GLY A 473 15.41 -32.31 17.76
N LYS A 474 16.32 -32.86 16.97
CA LYS A 474 17.25 -32.05 16.21
C LYS A 474 16.48 -31.35 15.06
N ILE A 475 16.55 -30.03 14.99
CA ILE A 475 15.94 -29.28 13.90
C ILE A 475 16.67 -29.59 12.58
N ILE A 476 15.92 -29.90 11.55
CA ILE A 476 16.37 -30.21 10.20
C ILE A 476 15.53 -29.45 9.18
N GLY A 477 16.08 -29.09 8.04
CA GLY A 477 15.34 -28.29 7.03
C GLY A 477 16.17 -27.95 5.82
N THR A 478 15.57 -27.22 4.89
CA THR A 478 16.22 -26.68 3.70
C THR A 478 16.99 -25.41 4.09
N PRO A 479 18.33 -25.38 3.95
CA PRO A 479 19.10 -24.20 4.23
C PRO A 479 18.90 -23.10 3.18
N GLY A 480 19.08 -21.85 3.57
CA GLY A 480 18.96 -20.67 2.72
C GLY A 480 17.63 -19.98 2.89
N ALA A 481 17.69 -18.79 3.46
CA ALA A 481 16.53 -17.96 3.76
C ALA A 481 16.59 -16.64 2.97
N ASN A 482 15.42 -16.04 2.76
CA ASN A 482 15.32 -14.64 2.37
C ASN A 482 15.68 -13.76 3.57
N GLY A 483 16.37 -12.65 3.31
CA GLY A 483 16.73 -11.66 4.31
C GLY A 483 18.22 -11.38 4.37
N LEU A 484 18.56 -10.18 4.85
CA LEU A 484 19.92 -9.66 4.88
C LEU A 484 20.75 -10.20 6.05
N ASP A 485 20.10 -10.80 7.06
CA ASP A 485 20.72 -11.13 8.36
C ASP A 485 20.45 -12.55 8.87
N GLY A 486 19.94 -13.42 8.02
CA GLY A 486 19.56 -14.80 8.40
C GLY A 486 18.33 -14.87 9.33
N SER A 487 17.55 -13.81 9.42
CA SER A 487 16.40 -13.70 10.34
C SER A 487 15.24 -14.65 10.01
N HIS A 488 15.25 -15.31 8.86
CA HIS A 488 14.16 -16.15 8.36
C HIS A 488 14.57 -17.59 8.07
N GLU A 489 15.48 -18.15 8.88
CA GLU A 489 15.95 -19.52 8.72
C GLU A 489 14.90 -20.58 9.16
N TYR A 490 15.00 -21.79 8.60
CA TYR A 490 14.09 -22.89 8.92
C TYR A 490 14.10 -23.29 10.43
N THR A 491 15.13 -22.90 11.16
CA THR A 491 15.24 -23.13 12.60
C THR A 491 14.22 -22.33 13.41
N ASN A 492 13.73 -21.22 12.87
CA ASN A 492 12.72 -20.38 13.51
C ASN A 492 11.36 -21.10 13.67
N VAL A 493 11.11 -22.14 12.87
CA VAL A 493 9.84 -22.91 12.93
C VAL A 493 9.67 -23.67 14.25
N PHE A 494 10.72 -23.73 15.07
CA PHE A 494 10.75 -24.49 16.33
C PHE A 494 11.39 -23.67 17.47
N ASP A 495 11.40 -22.36 17.40
CA ASP A 495 11.99 -21.49 18.41
C ASP A 495 10.99 -21.05 19.51
N GLY A 496 9.71 -21.36 19.34
CA GLY A 496 8.63 -21.02 20.26
C GLY A 496 8.13 -19.59 20.14
N ASN A 497 8.54 -18.86 19.10
CA ASN A 497 8.13 -17.48 18.85
C ASN A 497 7.26 -17.39 17.58
N PRO A 498 5.94 -17.25 17.70
CA PRO A 498 5.03 -17.22 16.54
C PRO A 498 5.21 -15.98 15.62
N TYR A 499 6.12 -15.08 15.95
CA TYR A 499 6.41 -13.84 15.18
C TYR A 499 7.76 -13.87 14.45
N THR A 500 8.54 -14.94 14.63
CA THR A 500 9.64 -15.34 13.75
C THR A 500 9.11 -16.32 12.71
N SER A 501 9.83 -16.53 11.61
CA SER A 501 9.31 -17.42 10.55
C SER A 501 10.42 -17.95 9.66
N PHE A 502 10.12 -19.01 8.95
CA PHE A 502 10.89 -19.44 7.81
C PHE A 502 10.38 -18.75 6.54
N ASP A 503 11.32 -18.25 5.74
CA ASP A 503 11.07 -17.70 4.40
C ASP A 503 12.19 -18.19 3.48
N PHE A 504 11.95 -19.31 2.82
CA PHE A 504 12.94 -19.93 1.96
C PHE A 504 13.30 -19.02 0.77
N ALA A 505 14.58 -18.96 0.40
CA ALA A 505 15.05 -18.08 -0.68
C ALA A 505 14.52 -18.46 -2.07
N GLN A 506 14.02 -19.70 -2.25
CA GLN A 506 13.43 -20.15 -3.51
C GLN A 506 11.92 -20.35 -3.36
N PRO A 507 11.13 -20.12 -4.42
CA PRO A 507 9.68 -20.22 -4.33
C PRO A 507 9.16 -21.62 -3.99
N THR A 508 9.94 -22.65 -4.28
CA THR A 508 9.50 -24.05 -4.14
C THR A 508 10.61 -24.93 -3.56
N GLY A 509 10.25 -25.96 -2.80
CA GLY A 509 11.17 -26.96 -2.26
C GLY A 509 11.63 -26.71 -0.83
N GLY A 510 11.15 -25.62 -0.19
CA GLY A 510 11.41 -25.34 1.23
C GLY A 510 10.67 -26.31 2.14
N TRP A 511 11.33 -26.74 3.24
CA TRP A 511 10.73 -27.51 4.31
C TRP A 511 11.49 -27.30 5.63
N ALA A 512 10.79 -27.49 6.75
CA ALA A 512 11.36 -27.48 8.09
C ALA A 512 10.80 -28.64 8.90
N GLY A 513 11.63 -29.29 9.74
CA GLY A 513 11.23 -30.50 10.46
C GLY A 513 12.13 -30.85 11.64
N LEU A 514 11.85 -31.99 12.26
CA LEU A 514 12.57 -32.56 13.39
C LEU A 514 13.06 -33.98 13.12
N ASP A 515 14.28 -34.29 13.52
CA ASP A 515 14.74 -35.67 13.79
C ASP A 515 14.48 -35.96 15.29
N LEU A 516 13.47 -36.73 15.57
CA LEU A 516 13.04 -37.08 16.93
C LEU A 516 13.99 -38.09 17.62
N GLY A 517 14.99 -38.59 16.89
CA GLY A 517 15.95 -39.58 17.39
C GLY A 517 15.38 -41.03 17.38
N THR A 518 14.14 -41.20 17.83
CA THR A 518 13.38 -42.45 17.84
C THR A 518 12.02 -42.28 17.19
N PRO A 519 11.42 -43.34 16.64
CA PRO A 519 10.08 -43.26 16.07
C PRO A 519 9.00 -42.98 17.12
N HIS A 520 8.10 -42.03 16.84
CA HIS A 520 6.92 -41.66 17.64
C HIS A 520 5.67 -41.66 16.77
N CYS A 521 4.53 -42.07 17.32
CA CYS A 521 3.22 -41.83 16.73
C CYS A 521 2.93 -40.30 16.84
N ILE A 522 2.22 -39.74 15.87
CA ILE A 522 1.80 -38.36 15.87
C ILE A 522 0.28 -38.30 15.86
N GLU A 523 -0.32 -37.79 16.93
CA GLU A 523 -1.77 -37.64 17.05
C GLU A 523 -2.28 -36.19 16.94
N LYS A 524 -1.38 -35.22 17.14
CA LYS A 524 -1.74 -33.78 17.05
C LYS A 524 -0.60 -33.00 16.46
N ILE A 525 -0.96 -32.05 15.61
CA ILE A 525 -0.04 -31.02 15.09
C ILE A 525 -0.62 -29.62 15.45
N VAL A 526 0.24 -28.74 15.91
CA VAL A 526 -0.08 -27.33 16.11
C VAL A 526 0.83 -26.51 15.22
N PHE A 527 0.28 -25.55 14.47
CA PHE A 527 1.09 -24.73 13.59
C PHE A 527 0.60 -23.28 13.56
N THR A 528 1.51 -22.36 13.25
CA THR A 528 1.28 -20.93 13.11
C THR A 528 1.71 -20.47 11.72
N PRO A 529 0.84 -19.75 10.98
CA PRO A 529 1.25 -19.14 9.72
C PRO A 529 2.25 -18.02 9.95
N ARG A 530 3.16 -17.79 8.99
CA ARG A 530 3.90 -16.52 8.94
C ARG A 530 2.91 -15.37 8.89
N ASN A 531 3.10 -14.36 9.73
CA ASN A 531 2.18 -13.25 9.88
C ASN A 531 2.93 -11.93 10.10
N ARG A 532 2.23 -10.82 10.01
CA ARG A 532 2.71 -9.46 10.28
C ARG A 532 2.20 -8.91 11.60
N ASP A 533 1.95 -9.79 12.58
CA ASP A 533 1.42 -9.39 13.87
C ASP A 533 -0.04 -8.90 13.81
N ASN A 534 -0.84 -9.55 12.99
CA ASN A 534 -2.26 -9.24 12.82
C ASN A 534 -3.18 -9.93 13.85
N PHE A 535 -2.75 -11.07 14.39
CA PHE A 535 -3.50 -11.86 15.36
C PHE A 535 -3.55 -11.20 16.75
N ILE A 536 -4.55 -11.59 17.54
CA ILE A 536 -4.67 -11.14 18.94
C ILE A 536 -3.57 -11.75 19.79
N ARG A 537 -2.87 -10.92 20.54
CA ARG A 537 -1.80 -11.28 21.50
C ARG A 537 -2.30 -11.18 22.94
N THR A 538 -1.92 -12.12 23.78
CA THR A 538 -2.30 -12.15 25.21
C THR A 538 -1.62 -11.08 26.05
N ASP A 539 -0.49 -10.51 25.59
CA ASP A 539 0.27 -9.48 26.29
C ASP A 539 -0.07 -8.05 25.87
N ASP A 540 -0.98 -7.88 24.89
CA ASP A 540 -1.39 -6.57 24.39
C ASP A 540 -2.72 -6.09 25.02
N GLU A 541 -2.92 -4.79 25.02
CA GLU A 541 -4.14 -4.15 25.46
C GLU A 541 -4.93 -3.64 24.26
N TYR A 542 -6.17 -4.14 24.12
CA TYR A 542 -7.06 -3.81 23.02
C TYR A 542 -8.24 -2.98 23.46
N GLU A 543 -8.74 -2.10 22.60
CA GLU A 543 -9.97 -1.35 22.78
C GLU A 543 -10.83 -1.47 21.52
N LEU A 544 -12.04 -1.99 21.66
CA LEU A 544 -12.99 -2.06 20.56
C LEU A 544 -13.83 -0.79 20.52
N PHE A 545 -13.96 -0.22 19.34
CA PHE A 545 -14.84 0.90 19.05
C PHE A 545 -15.94 0.48 18.10
N TYR A 546 -17.13 1.04 18.28
CA TYR A 546 -18.21 0.99 17.31
C TYR A 546 -18.63 2.40 16.90
N TYR A 547 -19.05 2.56 15.65
CA TYR A 547 -19.46 3.86 15.13
C TYR A 547 -20.94 4.11 15.46
N ASN A 548 -21.25 5.26 16.05
CA ASN A 548 -22.60 5.66 16.39
C ASN A 548 -22.78 7.18 16.37
N ASN A 549 -23.77 7.67 15.62
CA ASN A 549 -24.14 9.09 15.55
C ASN A 549 -22.93 10.03 15.33
N GLY A 550 -22.15 9.79 14.30
CA GLY A 550 -21.05 10.66 13.88
C GLY A 550 -19.73 10.46 14.63
N LYS A 551 -19.61 9.51 15.57
CA LYS A 551 -18.41 9.31 16.38
C LYS A 551 -18.14 7.83 16.68
N TRP A 552 -16.89 7.54 16.98
CA TRP A 552 -16.47 6.28 17.56
C TRP A 552 -16.78 6.26 19.06
N VAL A 553 -17.41 5.18 19.52
CA VAL A 553 -17.77 4.94 20.92
C VAL A 553 -17.02 3.70 21.39
N SER A 554 -16.35 3.79 22.53
CA SER A 554 -15.62 2.67 23.12
C SER A 554 -16.59 1.61 23.69
N ALA A 555 -16.36 0.36 23.33
CA ALA A 555 -17.00 -0.81 23.95
C ALA A 555 -16.16 -1.38 25.10
N GLY A 556 -15.04 -0.72 25.45
CA GLY A 556 -14.18 -1.08 26.56
C GLY A 556 -12.79 -1.59 26.14
N ARG A 557 -11.90 -1.67 27.14
CA ARG A 557 -10.53 -2.17 27.00
C ARG A 557 -10.40 -3.55 27.62
N VAL A 558 -9.66 -4.43 26.94
CA VAL A 558 -9.44 -5.82 27.36
C VAL A 558 -7.99 -6.22 27.10
N ARG A 559 -7.39 -6.93 28.08
CA ARG A 559 -6.19 -7.76 27.87
C ARG A 559 -6.65 -9.21 27.72
N PRO A 560 -6.47 -9.85 26.58
CA PRO A 560 -6.98 -11.19 26.36
C PRO A 560 -6.18 -12.24 27.14
N HIS A 561 -6.83 -13.35 27.47
CA HIS A 561 -6.19 -14.55 28.06
C HIS A 561 -5.98 -15.67 27.04
N SER A 562 -6.36 -15.42 25.78
CA SER A 562 -6.22 -16.35 24.65
C SER A 562 -5.99 -15.56 23.36
N ASP A 563 -5.90 -16.25 22.22
CA ASP A 563 -5.77 -15.67 20.89
C ASP A 563 -7.08 -15.04 20.33
N SER A 564 -8.00 -14.69 21.21
CA SER A 564 -9.30 -14.09 20.86
C SER A 564 -9.79 -13.10 21.91
N LEU A 565 -10.65 -12.17 21.47
CA LEU A 565 -11.31 -11.17 22.29
C LEU A 565 -12.82 -11.34 22.21
N LEU A 566 -13.51 -11.17 23.33
CA LEU A 566 -14.97 -11.15 23.44
C LEU A 566 -15.44 -9.74 23.81
N TYR A 567 -16.39 -9.23 23.01
CA TYR A 567 -17.05 -7.95 23.29
C TYR A 567 -18.56 -8.04 23.06
N LYS A 568 -19.30 -7.09 23.63
CA LYS A 568 -20.69 -6.82 23.29
C LYS A 568 -20.78 -5.48 22.58
N VAL A 569 -21.44 -5.45 21.43
CA VAL A 569 -21.58 -4.27 20.58
C VAL A 569 -22.99 -4.20 19.99
N PRO A 570 -23.47 -3.03 19.57
CA PRO A 570 -24.71 -2.91 18.83
C PRO A 570 -24.67 -3.71 17.52
N GLU A 571 -25.75 -4.45 17.24
CA GLU A 571 -25.90 -5.22 16.01
C GLU A 571 -25.83 -4.31 14.77
N GLY A 572 -25.07 -4.70 13.75
CA GLY A 572 -24.92 -3.96 12.48
C GLY A 572 -23.98 -2.75 12.53
N ALA A 573 -23.36 -2.46 13.67
CA ALA A 573 -22.40 -1.37 13.79
C ALA A 573 -21.14 -1.60 12.99
N LEU A 574 -20.56 -0.52 12.45
CA LEU A 574 -19.18 -0.53 11.94
C LEU A 574 -18.23 -0.52 13.15
N LEU A 575 -17.23 -1.39 13.11
CA LEU A 575 -16.31 -1.66 14.22
C LEU A 575 -14.87 -1.29 13.85
N TYR A 576 -14.06 -1.02 14.89
CA TYR A 576 -12.62 -0.79 14.79
C TYR A 576 -11.94 -1.30 16.06
N LEU A 577 -10.99 -2.23 15.91
CA LEU A 577 -10.20 -2.76 17.02
C LEU A 577 -8.85 -2.05 17.07
N LYS A 578 -8.59 -1.30 18.15
CA LYS A 578 -7.33 -0.62 18.42
C LYS A 578 -6.45 -1.46 19.34
N ASP A 579 -5.20 -1.64 18.96
CA ASP A 579 -4.14 -2.17 19.80
C ASP A 579 -3.33 -1.01 20.41
N HIS A 580 -3.42 -0.82 21.71
CA HIS A 580 -2.72 0.26 22.42
C HIS A 580 -1.25 -0.06 22.70
N THR A 581 -0.83 -1.31 22.53
CA THR A 581 0.54 -1.76 22.80
C THR A 581 1.40 -1.70 21.55
N ARG A 582 0.89 -2.20 20.41
CA ARG A 582 1.65 -2.35 19.15
C ARG A 582 0.93 -1.81 17.91
N GLY A 583 -0.03 -0.95 18.04
CA GLY A 583 -0.91 -0.34 17.04
C GLY A 583 -0.42 -0.29 15.59
N LYS A 584 -0.40 -1.44 14.90
CA LYS A 584 -0.10 -1.57 13.48
C LYS A 584 -1.22 -2.35 12.80
N ASP A 585 -1.39 -2.12 11.49
CA ASP A 585 -2.27 -2.91 10.63
C ASP A 585 -3.70 -3.07 11.21
N GLU A 586 -4.29 -1.96 11.67
CA GLU A 586 -5.67 -1.90 12.19
C GLU A 586 -6.61 -1.42 11.09
N ARG A 587 -7.82 -2.00 11.00
CA ARG A 587 -8.80 -1.60 9.98
C ARG A 587 -10.24 -1.69 10.50
N ILE A 588 -11.13 -0.93 9.89
CA ILE A 588 -12.57 -1.01 10.11
C ILE A 588 -13.13 -2.35 9.61
N PHE A 589 -14.13 -2.86 10.31
CA PHE A 589 -14.80 -4.11 9.95
C PHE A 589 -16.27 -4.12 10.43
N GLU A 590 -17.06 -5.01 9.86
CA GLU A 590 -18.34 -5.42 10.43
C GLU A 590 -18.22 -6.85 10.98
N TYR A 591 -19.07 -7.19 11.94
CA TYR A 591 -19.19 -8.56 12.42
C TYR A 591 -20.49 -9.16 11.90
N LYS A 592 -20.37 -10.13 11.01
CA LYS A 592 -21.52 -10.73 10.34
C LYS A 592 -21.31 -12.24 10.20
N ASP A 593 -22.39 -13.01 10.43
CA ASP A 593 -22.40 -14.47 10.31
C ASP A 593 -21.28 -15.14 11.15
N GLY A 594 -21.00 -14.60 12.35
CA GLY A 594 -19.98 -15.12 13.25
C GLY A 594 -18.53 -14.78 12.87
N LYS A 595 -18.30 -13.90 11.88
CA LYS A 595 -16.97 -13.55 11.37
C LYS A 595 -16.76 -12.04 11.25
N GLN A 596 -15.48 -11.64 11.37
CA GLN A 596 -15.03 -10.28 11.03
C GLN A 596 -14.93 -10.15 9.51
N ARG A 597 -15.54 -9.11 8.94
CA ARG A 597 -15.42 -8.74 7.54
C ARG A 597 -14.82 -7.35 7.48
N PHE A 598 -13.59 -7.25 7.03
CA PHE A 598 -12.84 -6.00 6.92
C PHE A 598 -13.13 -5.25 5.61
N TRP A 599 -12.95 -3.92 5.68
CA TRP A 599 -13.22 -3.03 4.56
C TRP A 599 -12.06 -2.07 4.29
#